data_1093bcb2a3ef680f2f969293919e3950
#
_entry.id   1093bcb2a3ef680f2f969293919e3950
#
_cell.length_a   1.000
_cell.length_b   1.000
_cell.length_c   1.000
_cell.angle_alpha   90.00
_cell.angle_beta   90.00
_cell.angle_gamma   90.00
#
_symmetry.space_group_name_H-M   'P 1'
#
loop_
_entity.id
_entity.type
_entity.pdbx_description
1 polymer ?
#
loop_
_entity_poly.entity_id
_entity_poly.type
_entity_poly.pdbx_seq_one_letter_code
_entity_poly.pdbx_strand_id
1 'polypeptide(L)'
;MLAFSAWLAACSAPYPIPASIMRLLSATFLLTLSVVAGAAEAAPPQQQVDIPAGKLDLHARLYRPDGSGPLPVVIALHGCGGLSGPGEQVEPRYRDWAEDLMKAGYAVLWPDSFASRGLGPQCREKERKVLARRERVADVAAAHKWLAAQSWVARNRISLIGWAHGASTVLWVVRPQLAARSKEPDFRSAIAFYPECRISARTGWSTRVPTLLLIGASDDIASLSLCKQMMEGARGRSALTQIVVYPGAAHDFDRADLSLRALDGNDPAAPDRGHIGTDSDARTDAQKRVAEWLAR
;
A
#
# COMPACT_ATOMS: atom_id res chain seq x y z
N MET A 1 -8.45 59.04 -54.44
CA MET A 1 -7.65 60.26 -54.43
C MET A 1 -6.30 59.81 -53.94
N LEU A 2 -5.39 59.69 -54.86
CA LEU A 2 -4.16 60.50 -55.05
C LEU A 2 -3.11 60.15 -54.01
N ALA A 3 -1.94 59.76 -54.25
CA ALA A 3 -1.07 59.64 -55.42
C ALA A 3 0.39 59.69 -54.93
N PHE A 4 1.26 58.91 -55.57
CA PHE A 4 2.67 59.29 -55.94
C PHE A 4 3.71 59.50 -54.86
N SER A 5 4.94 59.14 -54.89
CA SER A 5 5.87 58.75 -55.96
C SER A 5 7.15 58.16 -55.38
N ALA A 6 7.66 57.13 -55.88
CA ALA A 6 8.95 56.85 -56.53
C ALA A 6 10.06 57.87 -56.37
N TRP A 7 11.32 57.37 -56.17
CA TRP A 7 12.59 57.73 -56.83
C TRP A 7 13.72 56.85 -56.28
N LEU A 8 14.24 55.90 -57.07
CA LEU A 8 15.47 55.84 -57.89
C LEU A 8 16.78 55.68 -57.09
N ALA A 9 17.29 54.52 -57.17
CA ALA A 9 18.51 54.00 -57.74
C ALA A 9 19.80 54.85 -57.66
N ALA A 10 20.84 54.25 -57.06
CA ALA A 10 22.20 54.44 -57.54
C ALA A 10 23.10 53.27 -57.15
N CYS A 11 23.76 52.72 -58.17
CA CYS A 11 24.82 51.72 -58.23
C CYS A 11 25.97 51.99 -57.24
N SER A 12 26.61 50.92 -56.76
CA SER A 12 28.06 50.89 -56.68
C SER A 12 28.58 49.47 -56.55
N ALA A 13 29.62 49.16 -57.25
CA ALA A 13 30.24 47.90 -57.59
C ALA A 13 30.80 47.07 -56.41
N PRO A 14 31.02 45.77 -56.57
CA PRO A 14 31.58 44.91 -55.53
C PRO A 14 33.13 45.05 -55.47
N TYR A 15 33.64 45.27 -54.29
CA TYR A 15 35.06 45.14 -53.98
C TYR A 15 35.41 43.64 -53.89
N PRO A 16 36.56 43.19 -54.54
CA PRO A 16 37.00 41.83 -54.41
C PRO A 16 37.66 41.59 -53.03
N ILE A 17 37.17 40.63 -52.28
CA ILE A 17 37.77 40.11 -51.04
C ILE A 17 38.94 39.20 -51.45
N PRO A 18 40.17 39.40 -50.92
CA PRO A 18 41.31 38.54 -51.26
C PRO A 18 41.14 37.12 -50.68
N ALA A 19 41.43 36.15 -51.46
CA ALA A 19 41.26 34.69 -51.20
C ALA A 19 42.30 34.08 -50.25
N SER A 20 42.67 34.75 -49.17
CA SER A 20 43.77 34.27 -48.31
C SER A 20 43.40 34.10 -46.82
N ILE A 21 42.12 34.15 -46.42
CA ILE A 21 41.69 33.91 -45.05
C ILE A 21 40.52 32.90 -45.05
N MET A 22 40.73 31.74 -45.67
CA MET A 22 39.76 30.66 -45.62
C MET A 22 40.46 29.33 -45.33
N ARG A 23 41.24 29.35 -44.30
CA ARG A 23 41.72 28.11 -43.62
C ARG A 23 41.82 28.41 -42.15
N LEU A 24 41.09 27.62 -41.38
CA LEU A 24 41.01 27.51 -39.92
C LEU A 24 39.69 28.05 -39.35
N LEU A 25 38.80 27.13 -39.18
CA LEU A 25 37.89 26.96 -38.06
C LEU A 25 36.67 26.09 -38.47
N SER A 26 36.97 24.87 -38.95
CA SER A 26 36.00 23.77 -38.87
C SER A 26 36.18 23.10 -37.54
N ALA A 27 35.77 23.79 -36.48
CA ALA A 27 35.53 23.17 -35.16
C ALA A 27 34.16 22.48 -35.26
N THR A 28 34.18 21.20 -35.58
CA THR A 28 33.01 20.31 -35.46
C THR A 28 32.64 20.23 -33.99
N PHE A 29 31.65 21.02 -33.61
CA PHE A 29 31.00 20.88 -32.30
C PHE A 29 30.11 19.64 -32.35
N LEU A 30 30.68 18.49 -32.06
CA LEU A 30 29.93 17.26 -31.80
C LEU A 30 29.14 17.48 -30.48
N LEU A 31 27.89 17.90 -30.63
CA LEU A 31 26.94 17.91 -29.55
C LEU A 31 26.63 16.43 -29.19
N THR A 32 27.36 15.88 -28.26
CA THR A 32 27.00 14.58 -27.67
C THR A 32 25.72 14.78 -26.87
N LEU A 33 24.59 14.44 -27.48
CA LEU A 33 23.29 14.33 -26.84
C LEU A 33 23.40 13.13 -25.87
N SER A 34 23.78 13.37 -24.63
CA SER A 34 23.70 12.37 -23.56
C SER A 34 22.23 12.08 -23.32
N VAL A 35 21.69 11.06 -23.97
CA VAL A 35 20.40 10.47 -23.59
C VAL A 35 20.60 9.85 -22.21
N VAL A 36 20.20 10.59 -21.17
CA VAL A 36 19.98 10.01 -19.84
C VAL A 36 18.76 9.11 -20.00
N ALA A 37 19.01 7.84 -20.35
CA ALA A 37 18.01 6.81 -20.23
C ALA A 37 17.70 6.72 -18.74
N GLY A 38 16.59 7.33 -18.31
CA GLY A 38 16.01 7.07 -17.01
C GLY A 38 15.75 5.56 -16.95
N ALA A 39 16.53 4.86 -16.12
CA ALA A 39 16.25 3.48 -15.81
C ALA A 39 14.85 3.47 -15.18
N ALA A 40 13.86 2.99 -15.93
CA ALA A 40 12.58 2.64 -15.33
C ALA A 40 12.89 1.64 -14.22
N GLU A 41 12.64 2.01 -12.98
CA GLU A 41 12.88 1.15 -11.82
C GLU A 41 12.03 -0.11 -12.05
N ALA A 42 12.71 -1.23 -12.24
CA ALA A 42 12.05 -2.50 -12.51
C ALA A 42 11.15 -2.82 -11.32
N ALA A 43 9.89 -3.19 -11.61
CA ALA A 43 8.96 -3.60 -10.56
C ALA A 43 9.63 -4.67 -9.68
N PRO A 44 9.46 -4.63 -8.34
CA PRO A 44 10.11 -5.55 -7.44
C PRO A 44 9.78 -7.00 -7.80
N PRO A 45 10.73 -7.93 -7.70
CA PRO A 45 10.49 -9.32 -8.01
C PRO A 45 9.39 -9.88 -7.11
N GLN A 46 8.25 -10.23 -7.70
CA GLN A 46 7.16 -10.89 -7.01
C GLN A 46 7.09 -12.36 -7.41
N GLN A 47 6.83 -13.21 -6.45
CA GLN A 47 6.60 -14.64 -6.66
C GLN A 47 5.16 -14.97 -6.27
N GLN A 48 4.47 -15.72 -7.11
CA GLN A 48 3.21 -16.35 -6.69
C GLN A 48 3.53 -17.62 -5.91
N VAL A 49 2.86 -17.80 -4.78
CA VAL A 49 2.97 -18.98 -3.94
C VAL A 49 1.58 -19.49 -3.57
N ASP A 50 1.45 -20.81 -3.45
CA ASP A 50 0.23 -21.47 -3.02
C ASP A 50 0.45 -22.02 -1.61
N ILE A 51 -0.43 -21.66 -0.69
CA ILE A 51 -0.33 -21.99 0.72
C ILE A 51 -1.45 -22.98 1.06
N PRO A 52 -1.13 -24.21 1.50
CA PRO A 52 -2.15 -25.16 1.94
C PRO A 52 -2.97 -24.62 3.11
N ALA A 53 -4.27 -24.41 2.91
CA ALA A 53 -5.21 -23.87 3.91
C ALA A 53 -6.42 -24.81 4.07
N GLY A 54 -6.18 -26.04 4.50
CA GLY A 54 -7.20 -27.09 4.62
C GLY A 54 -7.62 -27.63 3.26
N LYS A 55 -8.85 -27.34 2.83
CA LYS A 55 -9.37 -27.73 1.50
C LYS A 55 -9.13 -26.64 0.43
N LEU A 56 -8.49 -25.56 0.79
CA LEU A 56 -8.21 -24.41 -0.07
C LEU A 56 -6.71 -24.31 -0.29
N ASP A 57 -6.30 -24.05 -1.53
CA ASP A 57 -4.99 -23.50 -1.84
C ASP A 57 -5.10 -21.98 -1.81
N LEU A 58 -4.52 -21.38 -0.78
CA LEU A 58 -4.53 -19.94 -0.59
C LEU A 58 -3.44 -19.33 -1.45
N HIS A 59 -3.82 -18.73 -2.55
CA HIS A 59 -2.90 -18.00 -3.42
C HIS A 59 -2.35 -16.77 -2.70
N ALA A 60 -1.05 -16.52 -2.84
CA ALA A 60 -0.42 -15.34 -2.26
C ALA A 60 0.64 -14.76 -3.21
N ARG A 61 0.91 -13.47 -3.06
CA ARG A 61 2.05 -12.79 -3.69
C ARG A 61 3.13 -12.58 -2.64
N LEU A 62 4.32 -13.09 -2.91
CA LEU A 62 5.50 -12.95 -2.08
C LEU A 62 6.47 -11.98 -2.72
N TYR A 63 6.81 -10.93 -1.99
CA TYR A 63 7.90 -10.01 -2.30
C TYR A 63 9.02 -10.27 -1.31
N ARG A 64 10.20 -10.52 -1.82
CA ARG A 64 11.36 -10.85 -0.98
C ARG A 64 12.57 -10.05 -1.42
N PRO A 65 13.17 -9.24 -0.52
CA PRO A 65 14.42 -8.56 -0.83
C PRO A 65 15.55 -9.56 -1.05
N ASP A 66 16.52 -9.18 -1.84
CA ASP A 66 17.75 -9.94 -1.99
C ASP A 66 18.51 -9.99 -0.65
N GLY A 67 19.20 -11.09 -0.41
CA GLY A 67 20.01 -11.25 0.80
C GLY A 67 20.09 -12.68 1.27
N SER A 68 21.10 -12.95 2.11
CA SER A 68 21.32 -14.23 2.77
C SER A 68 20.92 -14.13 4.24
N GLY A 69 20.22 -15.14 4.74
CA GLY A 69 19.83 -15.24 6.15
C GLY A 69 18.33 -15.13 6.38
N PRO A 70 17.89 -15.41 7.62
CA PRO A 70 16.49 -15.32 7.98
C PRO A 70 16.00 -13.87 7.95
N LEU A 71 14.99 -13.59 7.13
CA LEU A 71 14.38 -12.28 6.95
C LEU A 71 13.18 -12.08 7.89
N PRO A 72 12.97 -10.86 8.41
CA PRO A 72 11.69 -10.51 8.99
C PRO A 72 10.61 -10.47 7.90
N VAL A 73 9.39 -10.83 8.27
CA VAL A 73 8.29 -10.92 7.31
C VAL A 73 7.07 -10.14 7.79
N VAL A 74 6.40 -9.49 6.85
CA VAL A 74 5.08 -8.88 7.08
C VAL A 74 4.04 -9.67 6.29
N ILE A 75 3.04 -10.22 6.99
CA ILE A 75 1.80 -10.70 6.36
C ILE A 75 0.90 -9.49 6.17
N ALA A 76 0.60 -9.15 4.92
CA ALA A 76 -0.14 -7.97 4.55
C ALA A 76 -1.53 -8.33 4.01
N LEU A 77 -2.58 -7.67 4.51
CA LEU A 77 -3.97 -8.05 4.29
C LEU A 77 -4.73 -6.96 3.53
N HIS A 78 -5.08 -7.25 2.30
CA HIS A 78 -5.83 -6.34 1.42
C HIS A 78 -7.21 -5.95 1.98
N GLY A 79 -7.74 -4.81 1.56
CA GLY A 79 -9.08 -4.34 1.88
C GLY A 79 -10.19 -5.14 1.17
N CYS A 80 -11.42 -4.63 1.22
CA CYS A 80 -12.58 -5.27 0.59
C CYS A 80 -12.52 -5.26 -0.95
N GLY A 81 -11.68 -4.43 -1.57
CA GLY A 81 -11.47 -4.39 -3.03
C GLY A 81 -10.73 -5.59 -3.60
N GLY A 82 -10.10 -6.42 -2.75
CA GLY A 82 -9.25 -7.52 -3.18
C GLY A 82 -7.78 -7.12 -3.25
N LEU A 83 -6.93 -8.08 -3.60
CA LEU A 83 -5.49 -7.86 -3.77
C LEU A 83 -5.15 -7.33 -5.15
N SER A 84 -5.84 -7.85 -6.17
CA SER A 84 -5.55 -7.56 -7.58
C SER A 84 -6.63 -6.69 -8.20
N GLY A 85 -6.20 -5.80 -9.09
CA GLY A 85 -7.05 -5.02 -9.98
C GLY A 85 -7.25 -5.71 -11.34
N PRO A 86 -7.71 -4.95 -12.37
CA PRO A 86 -7.83 -5.45 -13.72
C PRO A 86 -6.51 -6.07 -14.23
N GLY A 87 -6.62 -7.22 -14.95
CA GLY A 87 -5.45 -7.94 -15.47
C GLY A 87 -4.62 -8.68 -14.41
N GLU A 88 -5.22 -8.99 -13.25
CA GLU A 88 -4.59 -9.74 -12.15
C GLU A 88 -3.33 -9.12 -11.55
N GLN A 89 -3.05 -7.87 -11.87
CA GLN A 89 -1.95 -7.15 -11.27
C GLN A 89 -2.28 -6.73 -9.84
N VAL A 90 -1.31 -6.85 -8.94
CA VAL A 90 -1.44 -6.33 -7.58
C VAL A 90 -1.77 -4.84 -7.63
N GLU A 91 -2.78 -4.45 -6.87
CA GLU A 91 -3.26 -3.07 -6.83
C GLU A 91 -2.12 -2.10 -6.44
N PRO A 92 -1.99 -0.93 -7.08
CA PRO A 92 -0.84 -0.02 -6.91
C PRO A 92 -0.48 0.26 -5.46
N ARG A 93 -1.46 0.56 -4.60
CA ARG A 93 -1.23 0.79 -3.17
C ARG A 93 -0.45 -0.35 -2.50
N TYR A 94 -0.84 -1.59 -2.75
CA TYR A 94 -0.20 -2.74 -2.11
C TYR A 94 1.18 -3.03 -2.66
N ARG A 95 1.40 -2.69 -3.93
CA ARG A 95 2.74 -2.74 -4.53
C ARG A 95 3.65 -1.68 -3.91
N ASP A 96 3.20 -0.42 -3.79
CA ASP A 96 3.95 0.67 -3.15
C ASP A 96 4.35 0.29 -1.72
N TRP A 97 3.41 -0.23 -0.92
CA TRP A 97 3.70 -0.70 0.43
C TRP A 97 4.67 -1.88 0.46
N ALA A 98 4.58 -2.81 -0.50
CA ALA A 98 5.55 -3.91 -0.59
C ALA A 98 6.95 -3.39 -0.89
N GLU A 99 7.08 -2.41 -1.78
CA GLU A 99 8.36 -1.76 -2.11
C GLU A 99 8.98 -1.07 -0.89
N ASP A 100 8.19 -0.28 -0.17
CA ASP A 100 8.65 0.43 1.03
C ASP A 100 9.10 -0.55 2.13
N LEU A 101 8.35 -1.62 2.34
CA LEU A 101 8.69 -2.66 3.31
C LEU A 101 9.94 -3.45 2.89
N MET A 102 10.10 -3.74 1.61
CA MET A 102 11.32 -4.39 1.11
C MET A 102 12.55 -3.48 1.24
N LYS A 103 12.43 -2.19 0.95
CA LYS A 103 13.49 -1.20 1.20
C LYS A 103 13.90 -1.16 2.68
N ALA A 104 12.95 -1.42 3.58
CA ALA A 104 13.19 -1.57 5.02
C ALA A 104 13.70 -2.96 5.44
N GLY A 105 13.94 -3.87 4.49
CA GLY A 105 14.52 -5.20 4.73
C GLY A 105 13.51 -6.28 5.12
N TYR A 106 12.21 -6.06 4.92
CA TYR A 106 11.17 -7.05 5.20
C TYR A 106 10.77 -7.79 3.93
N ALA A 107 10.57 -9.10 4.02
CA ALA A 107 9.77 -9.79 3.03
C ALA A 107 8.28 -9.53 3.29
N VAL A 108 7.47 -9.50 2.23
CA VAL A 108 6.04 -9.19 2.32
C VAL A 108 5.23 -10.31 1.66
N LEU A 109 4.33 -10.90 2.42
CA LEU A 109 3.41 -11.92 1.93
C LEU A 109 1.99 -11.36 1.89
N TRP A 110 1.37 -11.36 0.73
CA TRP A 110 0.00 -10.92 0.48
C TRP A 110 -0.91 -12.12 0.17
N PRO A 111 -1.57 -12.73 1.17
CA PRO A 111 -2.57 -13.74 0.90
C PRO A 111 -3.80 -13.15 0.19
N ASP A 112 -4.25 -13.76 -0.90
CA ASP A 112 -5.46 -13.35 -1.60
C ASP A 112 -6.67 -14.17 -1.14
N SER A 113 -7.32 -13.69 -0.11
CA SER A 113 -8.48 -14.37 0.48
C SER A 113 -9.67 -14.46 -0.46
N PHE A 114 -9.76 -13.60 -1.48
CA PHE A 114 -10.92 -13.55 -2.38
C PHE A 114 -10.70 -14.37 -3.64
N ALA A 115 -9.64 -14.08 -4.41
CA ALA A 115 -9.37 -14.81 -5.65
C ALA A 115 -9.13 -16.30 -5.40
N SER A 116 -8.48 -16.69 -4.30
CA SER A 116 -8.36 -18.11 -3.89
C SER A 116 -9.69 -18.85 -3.74
N ARG A 117 -10.80 -18.11 -3.61
CA ARG A 117 -12.16 -18.64 -3.51
C ARG A 117 -13.01 -18.36 -4.77
N GLY A 118 -12.37 -17.94 -5.86
CA GLY A 118 -13.06 -17.54 -7.09
C GLY A 118 -13.95 -16.31 -6.92
N LEU A 119 -13.61 -15.41 -5.98
CA LEU A 119 -14.41 -14.23 -5.68
C LEU A 119 -13.68 -12.97 -6.13
N GLY A 120 -14.44 -12.02 -6.65
CA GLY A 120 -13.99 -10.64 -6.90
C GLY A 120 -14.08 -9.75 -5.66
N PRO A 121 -14.04 -8.42 -5.85
CA PRO A 121 -14.20 -7.43 -4.79
C PRO A 121 -15.46 -7.62 -3.96
N GLN A 122 -15.35 -7.45 -2.64
CA GLN A 122 -16.44 -7.66 -1.67
C GLN A 122 -16.95 -6.35 -1.05
N CYS A 123 -16.53 -5.18 -1.53
CA CYS A 123 -16.94 -3.89 -0.94
C CYS A 123 -18.44 -3.61 -1.09
N ARG A 124 -19.05 -4.08 -2.19
CA ARG A 124 -20.46 -3.86 -2.51
C ARG A 124 -21.39 -5.02 -2.07
N GLU A 125 -20.80 -6.09 -1.55
CA GLU A 125 -21.57 -7.25 -1.11
C GLU A 125 -22.28 -6.98 0.22
N LYS A 126 -23.62 -7.09 0.23
CA LYS A 126 -24.44 -6.98 1.44
C LYS A 126 -24.11 -8.11 2.41
N GLU A 127 -23.96 -9.32 1.89
CA GLU A 127 -23.55 -10.50 2.64
C GLU A 127 -22.19 -10.99 2.11
N ARG A 128 -21.14 -10.57 2.78
CA ARG A 128 -19.78 -10.98 2.41
C ARG A 128 -19.58 -12.47 2.65
N LYS A 129 -19.12 -13.18 1.63
CA LYS A 129 -18.80 -14.62 1.72
C LYS A 129 -17.50 -14.88 2.49
N VAL A 130 -16.61 -13.90 2.53
CA VAL A 130 -15.33 -13.96 3.25
C VAL A 130 -15.34 -12.94 4.37
N LEU A 131 -15.43 -13.41 5.61
CA LEU A 131 -15.53 -12.58 6.80
C LEU A 131 -14.15 -12.33 7.41
N ALA A 132 -13.92 -11.10 7.85
CA ALA A 132 -12.71 -10.71 8.56
C ALA A 132 -12.42 -11.57 9.79
N ARG A 133 -13.47 -12.04 10.47
CA ARG A 133 -13.39 -12.78 11.74
C ARG A 133 -13.33 -14.30 11.58
N ARG A 134 -13.48 -14.85 10.39
CA ARG A 134 -13.59 -16.30 10.16
C ARG A 134 -12.63 -16.76 9.07
N GLU A 135 -12.99 -16.62 7.81
CA GLU A 135 -12.20 -17.11 6.69
C GLU A 135 -10.80 -16.46 6.69
N ARG A 136 -10.75 -15.13 6.81
CA ARG A 136 -9.46 -14.44 6.77
C ARG A 136 -8.58 -14.69 8.00
N VAL A 137 -9.16 -14.95 9.16
CA VAL A 137 -8.39 -15.42 10.34
C VAL A 137 -7.75 -16.78 10.06
N ALA A 138 -8.47 -17.69 9.41
CA ALA A 138 -7.93 -18.99 9.00
C ALA A 138 -6.83 -18.85 7.94
N ASP A 139 -7.01 -17.95 6.98
CA ASP A 139 -6.01 -17.64 5.95
C ASP A 139 -4.70 -17.11 6.58
N VAL A 140 -4.81 -16.19 7.54
CA VAL A 140 -3.64 -15.68 8.27
C VAL A 140 -2.95 -16.78 9.05
N ALA A 141 -3.69 -17.67 9.70
CA ALA A 141 -3.12 -18.81 10.43
C ALA A 141 -2.36 -19.76 9.49
N ALA A 142 -2.91 -20.05 8.29
CA ALA A 142 -2.25 -20.85 7.28
C ALA A 142 -0.97 -20.16 6.75
N ALA A 143 -1.05 -18.88 6.44
CA ALA A 143 0.09 -18.09 5.99
C ALA A 143 1.22 -18.04 7.04
N HIS A 144 0.88 -17.81 8.30
CA HIS A 144 1.84 -17.82 9.40
C HIS A 144 2.54 -19.18 9.55
N LYS A 145 1.78 -20.28 9.55
CA LYS A 145 2.32 -21.64 9.61
C LYS A 145 3.23 -21.95 8.41
N TRP A 146 2.82 -21.55 7.21
CA TRP A 146 3.62 -21.74 6.01
C TRP A 146 4.94 -20.97 6.08
N LEU A 147 4.91 -19.71 6.51
CA LEU A 147 6.11 -18.88 6.70
C LEU A 147 7.04 -19.49 7.77
N ALA A 148 6.50 -19.94 8.88
CA ALA A 148 7.29 -20.54 9.96
C ALA A 148 8.02 -21.82 9.54
N ALA A 149 7.57 -22.49 8.47
CA ALA A 149 8.23 -23.66 7.88
C ALA A 149 9.36 -23.30 6.90
N GLN A 150 9.49 -22.02 6.50
CA GLN A 150 10.52 -21.60 5.56
C GLN A 150 11.85 -21.34 6.26
N SER A 151 12.96 -21.87 5.74
CA SER A 151 14.29 -21.67 6.31
C SER A 151 14.81 -20.24 6.25
N TRP A 152 14.31 -19.45 5.30
CA TRP A 152 14.67 -18.05 5.10
C TRP A 152 13.88 -17.07 5.99
N VAL A 153 12.93 -17.52 6.80
CA VAL A 153 12.08 -16.67 7.66
C VAL A 153 12.61 -16.63 9.09
N ALA A 154 12.78 -15.43 9.61
CA ALA A 154 12.97 -15.20 11.04
C ALA A 154 11.63 -15.37 11.78
N ARG A 155 11.37 -16.58 12.27
CA ARG A 155 10.06 -17.02 12.82
C ARG A 155 9.52 -16.12 13.94
N ASN A 156 10.39 -15.52 14.73
CA ASN A 156 10.04 -14.59 15.82
C ASN A 156 9.92 -13.12 15.35
N ARG A 157 10.03 -12.87 14.06
CA ARG A 157 9.94 -11.55 13.42
C ARG A 157 8.89 -11.50 12.31
N ILE A 158 7.77 -12.18 12.51
CA ILE A 158 6.61 -12.11 11.63
C ILE A 158 5.63 -11.09 12.21
N SER A 159 5.27 -10.10 11.42
CA SER A 159 4.31 -9.03 11.80
C SER A 159 3.10 -9.04 10.87
N LEU A 160 2.03 -8.38 11.31
CA LEU A 160 0.79 -8.22 10.54
C LEU A 160 0.59 -6.77 10.15
N ILE A 161 0.09 -6.54 8.94
CA ILE A 161 -0.44 -5.25 8.52
C ILE A 161 -1.73 -5.46 7.73
N GLY A 162 -2.69 -4.56 7.84
CA GLY A 162 -3.93 -4.70 7.07
C GLY A 162 -4.64 -3.38 6.84
N TRP A 163 -5.43 -3.32 5.77
CA TRP A 163 -6.20 -2.15 5.34
C TRP A 163 -7.70 -2.44 5.36
N ALA A 164 -8.50 -1.53 5.92
CA ALA A 164 -9.96 -1.62 5.98
C ALA A 164 -10.44 -3.01 6.44
N HIS A 165 -11.01 -3.83 5.56
CA HIS A 165 -11.43 -5.21 5.86
C HIS A 165 -10.26 -6.09 6.30
N GLY A 166 -9.05 -5.89 5.73
CA GLY A 166 -7.81 -6.54 6.19
C GLY A 166 -7.40 -6.10 7.58
N ALA A 167 -7.51 -4.81 7.88
CA ALA A 167 -7.25 -4.26 9.21
C ALA A 167 -8.25 -4.80 10.26
N SER A 168 -9.52 -4.94 9.87
CA SER A 168 -10.50 -5.61 10.73
C SER A 168 -10.10 -7.06 11.02
N THR A 169 -9.51 -7.76 10.05
CA THR A 169 -8.95 -9.10 10.27
C THR A 169 -7.78 -9.07 11.25
N VAL A 170 -6.86 -8.10 11.13
CA VAL A 170 -5.78 -7.91 12.11
C VAL A 170 -6.33 -7.82 13.52
N LEU A 171 -7.38 -6.98 13.75
CA LEU A 171 -8.01 -6.86 15.08
C LEU A 171 -8.57 -8.18 15.61
N TRP A 172 -9.02 -9.07 14.75
CA TRP A 172 -9.48 -10.41 15.17
C TRP A 172 -8.31 -11.34 15.48
N VAL A 173 -7.31 -11.38 14.61
CA VAL A 173 -6.15 -12.29 14.72
C VAL A 173 -5.36 -12.04 16.03
N VAL A 174 -5.19 -10.78 16.43
CA VAL A 174 -4.38 -10.42 17.61
C VAL A 174 -5.06 -10.68 18.96
N ARG A 175 -6.31 -11.12 18.96
CA ARG A 175 -7.05 -11.42 20.22
C ARG A 175 -6.38 -12.54 21.00
N PRO A 176 -6.31 -12.46 22.35
CA PRO A 176 -5.66 -13.47 23.19
C PRO A 176 -6.21 -14.89 23.00
N GLN A 177 -7.51 -15.03 22.70
CA GLN A 177 -8.19 -16.31 22.53
C GLN A 177 -7.66 -17.13 21.35
N LEU A 178 -6.94 -16.51 20.40
CA LEU A 178 -6.38 -17.19 19.25
C LEU A 178 -4.92 -17.65 19.44
N ALA A 179 -4.23 -17.16 20.47
CA ALA A 179 -2.85 -17.54 20.77
C ALA A 179 -2.70 -19.02 21.11
N ALA A 180 -3.63 -19.59 21.86
CA ALA A 180 -3.55 -20.95 22.38
C ALA A 180 -3.66 -22.05 21.30
N ARG A 181 -3.89 -21.70 20.03
CA ARG A 181 -4.09 -22.64 18.93
C ARG A 181 -2.86 -22.84 18.04
N SER A 182 -1.80 -22.06 18.22
CA SER A 182 -0.56 -22.15 17.46
C SER A 182 0.60 -22.65 18.32
N LYS A 183 1.43 -23.53 17.76
CA LYS A 183 2.73 -23.93 18.33
C LYS A 183 3.87 -23.03 17.87
N GLU A 184 3.60 -22.17 16.87
CA GLU A 184 4.59 -21.26 16.31
C GLU A 184 4.74 -20.01 17.20
N PRO A 185 5.90 -19.35 17.18
CA PRO A 185 6.07 -18.05 17.84
C PRO A 185 4.96 -17.08 17.45
N ASP A 186 4.52 -16.25 18.38
CA ASP A 186 3.48 -15.26 18.11
C ASP A 186 3.97 -14.16 17.16
N PHE A 187 3.05 -13.39 16.62
CA PHE A 187 3.39 -12.20 15.82
C PHE A 187 4.21 -11.20 16.64
N ARG A 188 5.21 -10.62 16.02
CA ARG A 188 6.04 -9.58 16.64
C ARG A 188 5.25 -8.32 16.93
N SER A 189 4.43 -7.90 15.98
CA SER A 189 3.58 -6.72 16.07
C SER A 189 2.45 -6.75 15.05
N ALA A 190 1.50 -5.82 15.19
CA ALA A 190 0.39 -5.67 14.26
C ALA A 190 0.10 -4.21 13.96
N ILE A 191 -0.36 -3.92 12.72
CA ILE A 191 -0.72 -2.59 12.26
C ILE A 191 -2.06 -2.67 11.53
N ALA A 192 -2.98 -1.77 11.87
CA ALA A 192 -4.33 -1.73 11.32
C ALA A 192 -4.65 -0.33 10.78
N PHE A 193 -4.79 -0.21 9.45
CA PHE A 193 -5.22 1.01 8.79
C PHE A 193 -6.74 1.07 8.71
N TYR A 194 -7.33 2.06 9.34
CA TYR A 194 -8.77 2.39 9.32
C TYR A 194 -9.69 1.15 9.37
N PRO A 195 -9.56 0.32 10.43
CA PRO A 195 -10.39 -0.88 10.60
C PRO A 195 -11.85 -0.54 10.94
N GLU A 196 -12.76 -1.45 10.63
CA GLU A 196 -14.09 -1.44 11.21
C GLU A 196 -14.00 -1.92 12.68
N CYS A 197 -14.24 -1.01 13.63
CA CYS A 197 -14.06 -1.24 15.07
C CYS A 197 -15.35 -1.60 15.81
N ARG A 198 -16.54 -1.51 15.21
CA ARG A 198 -17.85 -1.61 15.88
C ARG A 198 -18.02 -2.87 16.71
N ILE A 199 -17.75 -4.03 16.13
CA ILE A 199 -17.90 -5.30 16.83
C ILE A 199 -16.85 -5.40 17.93
N SER A 200 -15.63 -5.03 17.66
CA SER A 200 -14.52 -5.06 18.61
C SER A 200 -14.75 -4.15 19.82
N ALA A 201 -15.29 -2.95 19.60
CA ALA A 201 -15.66 -2.03 20.68
C ALA A 201 -16.75 -2.61 21.59
N ARG A 202 -17.76 -3.28 21.01
CA ARG A 202 -18.88 -3.86 21.77
C ARG A 202 -18.54 -5.15 22.49
N THR A 203 -17.57 -5.92 22.02
CA THR A 203 -17.25 -7.26 22.55
C THR A 203 -16.02 -7.28 23.45
N GLY A 204 -15.52 -6.12 23.86
CA GLY A 204 -14.40 -6.03 24.79
C GLY A 204 -13.09 -6.52 24.18
N TRP A 205 -12.67 -5.88 23.07
CA TRP A 205 -11.41 -6.20 22.40
C TRP A 205 -10.19 -6.00 23.30
N SER A 206 -9.22 -6.86 23.15
CA SER A 206 -7.85 -6.72 23.67
C SER A 206 -6.88 -7.39 22.71
N THR A 207 -5.61 -7.02 22.77
CA THR A 207 -4.55 -7.61 21.95
C THR A 207 -3.45 -8.22 22.80
N ARG A 208 -2.92 -9.34 22.35
CA ARG A 208 -1.77 -10.01 22.95
C ARG A 208 -0.42 -9.56 22.38
N VAL A 209 -0.42 -8.84 21.25
CA VAL A 209 0.79 -8.33 20.59
C VAL A 209 0.74 -6.81 20.47
N PRO A 210 1.89 -6.10 20.42
CA PRO A 210 1.93 -4.67 20.17
C PRO A 210 1.12 -4.31 18.92
N THR A 211 0.15 -3.41 19.03
CA THR A 211 -0.77 -3.08 17.94
C THR A 211 -0.88 -1.58 17.73
N LEU A 212 -0.60 -1.14 16.49
CA LEU A 212 -0.75 0.25 16.01
C LEU A 212 -2.02 0.36 15.16
N LEU A 213 -2.85 1.36 15.43
CA LEU A 213 -4.01 1.71 14.63
C LEU A 213 -3.81 3.09 14.02
N LEU A 214 -4.01 3.22 12.72
CA LEU A 214 -3.88 4.45 11.94
C LEU A 214 -5.23 4.76 11.29
N ILE A 215 -5.78 5.96 11.52
CA ILE A 215 -7.12 6.32 11.02
C ILE A 215 -7.22 7.83 10.77
N GLY A 216 -7.96 8.21 9.72
CA GLY A 216 -8.29 9.58 9.43
C GLY A 216 -9.36 10.13 10.36
N ALA A 217 -9.28 11.42 10.70
CA ALA A 217 -10.34 12.08 11.49
C ALA A 217 -11.59 12.35 10.66
N SER A 218 -11.45 12.48 9.35
CA SER A 218 -12.56 12.67 8.38
C SER A 218 -12.98 11.36 7.71
N ASP A 219 -12.56 10.21 8.26
CA ASP A 219 -13.01 8.90 7.78
C ASP A 219 -14.47 8.66 8.18
N ASP A 220 -15.34 8.67 7.20
CA ASP A 220 -16.78 8.46 7.35
C ASP A 220 -17.22 7.02 6.99
N ILE A 221 -16.25 6.17 6.63
CA ILE A 221 -16.43 4.72 6.39
C ILE A 221 -16.08 3.93 7.65
N ALA A 222 -14.90 4.18 8.23
CA ALA A 222 -14.45 3.60 9.48
C ALA A 222 -14.65 4.59 10.64
N SER A 223 -15.44 4.25 11.63
CA SER A 223 -15.78 5.16 12.74
C SER A 223 -14.59 5.36 13.69
N LEU A 224 -13.99 6.56 13.66
CA LEU A 224 -12.95 6.97 14.60
C LEU A 224 -13.42 6.85 16.07
N SER A 225 -14.68 7.24 16.36
CA SER A 225 -15.21 7.19 17.74
C SER A 225 -15.27 5.76 18.28
N LEU A 226 -15.70 4.79 17.45
CA LEU A 226 -15.73 3.39 17.83
C LEU A 226 -14.32 2.80 17.98
N CYS A 227 -13.37 3.23 17.13
CA CYS A 227 -11.98 2.80 17.28
C CYS A 227 -11.35 3.36 18.57
N LYS A 228 -11.59 4.63 18.91
CA LYS A 228 -11.18 5.19 20.21
C LYS A 228 -11.79 4.45 21.38
N GLN A 229 -13.10 4.20 21.34
CA GLN A 229 -13.80 3.43 22.38
C GLN A 229 -13.20 2.02 22.56
N MET A 230 -12.93 1.33 21.46
CA MET A 230 -12.28 0.02 21.47
C MET A 230 -10.91 0.06 22.12
N MET A 231 -10.07 1.01 21.73
CA MET A 231 -8.70 1.18 22.25
C MET A 231 -8.70 1.54 23.73
N GLU A 232 -9.63 2.40 24.15
CA GLU A 232 -9.78 2.80 25.56
C GLU A 232 -10.24 1.64 26.43
N GLY A 233 -11.22 0.87 25.96
CA GLY A 233 -11.68 -0.34 26.64
C GLY A 233 -10.62 -1.45 26.73
N ALA A 234 -9.56 -1.38 25.92
CA ALA A 234 -8.45 -2.34 25.93
C ALA A 234 -7.35 -2.00 26.94
N ARG A 235 -7.34 -0.79 27.52
CA ARG A 235 -6.31 -0.34 28.48
C ARG A 235 -6.21 -1.29 29.68
N GLY A 236 -4.99 -1.59 30.09
CA GLY A 236 -4.70 -2.48 31.21
C GLY A 236 -4.96 -3.98 30.96
N ARG A 237 -5.47 -4.34 29.77
CA ARG A 237 -5.76 -5.73 29.39
C ARG A 237 -5.05 -6.16 28.10
N SER A 238 -4.26 -5.29 27.50
CA SER A 238 -3.61 -5.48 26.23
C SER A 238 -2.11 -5.32 26.34
N ALA A 239 -1.39 -5.91 25.38
CA ALA A 239 -0.05 -5.47 25.04
C ALA A 239 -0.06 -3.99 24.63
N LEU A 240 1.11 -3.40 24.35
CA LEU A 240 1.21 -2.02 23.92
C LEU A 240 0.25 -1.71 22.74
N THR A 241 -0.62 -0.73 22.94
CA THR A 241 -1.54 -0.25 21.88
C THR A 241 -1.36 1.23 21.65
N GLN A 242 -1.39 1.63 20.39
CA GLN A 242 -1.34 3.04 20.01
C GLN A 242 -2.35 3.31 18.90
N ILE A 243 -3.04 4.44 18.98
CA ILE A 243 -3.87 4.96 17.89
C ILE A 243 -3.28 6.30 17.43
N VAL A 244 -3.10 6.45 16.14
CA VAL A 244 -2.73 7.71 15.47
C VAL A 244 -3.90 8.17 14.67
N VAL A 245 -4.27 9.43 14.86
CA VAL A 245 -5.41 10.07 14.18
C VAL A 245 -4.88 11.18 13.31
N TYR A 246 -5.20 11.13 12.02
CA TYR A 246 -4.76 12.13 11.04
C TYR A 246 -5.88 13.15 10.79
N PRO A 247 -5.68 14.42 11.22
CA PRO A 247 -6.66 15.48 11.01
C PRO A 247 -6.94 15.66 9.51
N GLY A 248 -8.22 15.74 9.12
CA GLY A 248 -8.62 15.97 7.73
C GLY A 248 -8.53 14.75 6.79
N ALA A 249 -7.77 13.73 7.14
CA ALA A 249 -7.62 12.56 6.29
C ALA A 249 -8.92 11.73 6.21
N ALA A 250 -9.29 11.32 5.00
CA ALA A 250 -10.41 10.43 4.72
C ALA A 250 -10.00 8.95 4.76
N HIS A 251 -10.91 8.05 4.44
CA HIS A 251 -10.57 6.63 4.22
C HIS A 251 -9.60 6.49 3.03
N ASP A 252 -8.75 5.47 3.01
CA ASP A 252 -7.74 5.23 1.96
C ASP A 252 -6.67 6.36 1.84
N PHE A 253 -6.43 7.15 2.89
CA PHE A 253 -5.50 8.29 2.89
C PHE A 253 -4.06 7.92 2.51
N ASP A 254 -3.69 6.66 2.67
CA ASP A 254 -2.36 6.13 2.40
C ASP A 254 -2.11 5.74 0.94
N ARG A 255 -3.11 5.86 0.07
CA ARG A 255 -2.89 5.72 -1.38
C ARG A 255 -2.01 6.84 -1.91
N ALA A 256 -1.29 6.60 -3.00
CA ALA A 256 -0.53 7.65 -3.65
C ALA A 256 -1.50 8.53 -4.43
N ASP A 257 -1.88 8.62 -5.45
CA ASP A 257 -2.59 9.57 -6.29
C ASP A 257 -4.11 9.31 -6.37
N LEU A 258 -4.81 9.41 -5.25
CA LEU A 258 -6.26 9.29 -5.22
C LEU A 258 -6.90 10.63 -4.85
N SER A 259 -7.46 11.35 -5.81
CA SER A 259 -8.25 12.55 -5.52
C SER A 259 -9.38 12.25 -4.55
N LEU A 260 -9.62 13.16 -3.59
CA LEU A 260 -10.75 13.03 -2.67
C LEU A 260 -12.06 12.95 -3.45
N ARG A 261 -12.82 11.89 -3.22
CA ARG A 261 -14.10 11.65 -3.88
C ARG A 261 -15.03 10.82 -3.01
N ALA A 262 -16.32 11.03 -3.18
CA ALA A 262 -17.33 10.13 -2.65
C ALA A 262 -17.24 8.76 -3.36
N LEU A 263 -17.48 7.71 -2.62
CA LEU A 263 -17.74 6.39 -3.21
C LEU A 263 -19.13 6.44 -3.85
N ASP A 264 -19.20 6.15 -5.16
CA ASP A 264 -20.42 6.29 -5.94
C ASP A 264 -21.62 5.63 -5.27
N GLY A 265 -22.54 6.48 -4.85
CA GLY A 265 -23.83 6.12 -4.29
C GLY A 265 -24.85 5.70 -5.36
N ASN A 266 -24.43 5.15 -6.51
CA ASN A 266 -25.32 4.62 -7.55
C ASN A 266 -26.13 3.39 -7.08
N ASP A 267 -25.95 2.97 -5.83
CA ASP A 267 -26.86 2.04 -5.16
C ASP A 267 -27.87 2.86 -4.35
N PRO A 268 -29.17 2.94 -4.79
CA PRO A 268 -30.21 3.65 -4.03
C PRO A 268 -30.38 3.15 -2.59
N ALA A 269 -29.85 1.95 -2.27
CA ALA A 269 -29.89 1.36 -0.94
C ALA A 269 -28.70 1.81 -0.05
N ALA A 270 -27.72 2.53 -0.61
CA ALA A 270 -26.56 3.04 0.13
C ALA A 270 -26.08 4.36 -0.50
N PRO A 271 -26.87 5.45 -0.39
CA PRO A 271 -26.57 6.73 -1.03
C PRO A 271 -25.29 7.39 -0.51
N ASP A 272 -24.88 7.11 0.73
CA ASP A 272 -23.69 7.69 1.36
C ASP A 272 -22.71 6.59 1.78
N ARG A 273 -21.86 6.17 0.87
CA ARG A 273 -20.81 5.18 1.17
C ARG A 273 -19.55 5.78 1.78
N GLY A 274 -19.52 7.09 1.95
CA GLY A 274 -18.39 7.83 2.47
C GLY A 274 -17.37 8.24 1.42
N HIS A 275 -16.27 8.82 1.88
CA HIS A 275 -15.24 9.42 1.05
C HIS A 275 -13.93 8.66 1.16
N ILE A 276 -13.23 8.59 0.03
CA ILE A 276 -11.85 8.07 -0.05
C ILE A 276 -10.96 9.10 -0.71
N GLY A 277 -9.70 9.19 -0.30
CA GLY A 277 -8.76 10.10 -0.94
C GLY A 277 -7.41 10.13 -0.25
N THR A 278 -6.37 10.44 -1.02
CA THR A 278 -5.01 10.62 -0.53
C THR A 278 -4.94 11.83 0.40
N ASP A 279 -4.21 11.66 1.49
CA ASP A 279 -3.65 12.75 2.28
C ASP A 279 -2.14 12.54 2.35
N SER A 280 -1.38 13.37 1.65
CA SER A 280 0.07 13.20 1.45
C SER A 280 0.86 13.24 2.75
N ASP A 281 0.45 14.11 3.68
CA ASP A 281 1.13 14.28 4.97
C ASP A 281 0.83 13.08 5.88
N ALA A 282 -0.44 12.67 5.94
CA ALA A 282 -0.85 11.47 6.67
C ALA A 282 -0.17 10.21 6.11
N ARG A 283 -0.08 10.09 4.78
CA ARG A 283 0.62 8.96 4.12
C ARG A 283 2.10 8.93 4.51
N THR A 284 2.79 10.06 4.40
CA THR A 284 4.21 10.16 4.71
C THR A 284 4.50 9.84 6.19
N ASP A 285 3.71 10.38 7.11
CA ASP A 285 3.84 10.07 8.54
C ASP A 285 3.49 8.60 8.83
N ALA A 286 2.47 8.04 8.16
CA ALA A 286 2.12 6.64 8.32
C ALA A 286 3.24 5.71 7.86
N GLN A 287 3.90 5.96 6.73
CA GLN A 287 5.05 5.19 6.26
C GLN A 287 6.18 5.18 7.29
N LYS A 288 6.52 6.35 7.84
CA LYS A 288 7.50 6.47 8.90
C LYS A 288 7.11 5.69 10.16
N ARG A 289 5.87 5.83 10.64
CA ARG A 289 5.40 5.14 11.85
C ARG A 289 5.33 3.63 11.67
N VAL A 290 4.95 3.16 10.49
CA VAL A 290 4.96 1.72 10.17
C VAL A 290 6.38 1.16 10.29
N ALA A 291 7.37 1.82 9.67
CA ALA A 291 8.76 1.42 9.75
C ALA A 291 9.29 1.40 11.20
N GLU A 292 9.02 2.46 11.98
CA GLU A 292 9.38 2.56 13.39
C GLU A 292 8.70 1.49 14.25
N TRP A 293 7.43 1.16 13.98
CA TRP A 293 6.67 0.16 14.72
C TRP A 293 7.19 -1.26 14.47
N LEU A 294 7.50 -1.58 13.23
CA LEU A 294 8.04 -2.87 12.83
C LEU A 294 9.46 -3.11 13.35
N ALA A 295 10.25 -2.06 13.54
CA ALA A 295 11.63 -2.13 14.04
C ALA A 295 11.74 -2.40 15.56
N ARG A 296 10.66 -2.22 16.32
CA ARG A 296 10.61 -2.52 17.77
C ARG A 296 10.74 -4.01 18.02
#